data_270eb66d166406a811e9aabfd0729831
#
_entry.id   270eb66d166406a811e9aabfd0729831
#
_cell.length_a   1.000
_cell.length_b   1.000
_cell.length_c   1.000
_cell.angle_alpha   90.00
_cell.angle_beta   90.00
_cell.angle_gamma   90.00
#
_symmetry.space_group_name_H-M   'P 1'
#
loop_
_entity.id
_entity.type
_entity.pdbx_description
1 polymer ?
#
loop_
_entity_poly.entity_id
_entity_poly.type
_entity_poly.pdbx_seq_one_letter_code
_entity_poly.pdbx_strand_id
1 'polypeptide(L)'
;MEKRENGRLALCAVPMELEQILFHDIWSRPIPVIITSGTMSVRGDFSHFKRMTGISFAALSRIMETSKSSPFDFQSNGLLYIPERMPFPNIRDDRYIQAIMEEIVQIVSATHGHTLILFTSYWLMERVFYGLKEQLSDYPLFLMGRGRLDVIRSFRRSGNGVLFASDSAGEGIDLAGDILSSLIVVKLPFPVPDPVMEYQRNQYEDFDLYRRDIIIPEMLIKLRQWFGRGIRREQDTAVFSILDSRASLRGRYRAEILNTLPTIPVTDRLMDVADFIIRKKADSYFMDKENAIA
;
A
#
# COMPACT_ATOMS: atom_id res chain seq x y z
N MET A 1 -26.11 -11.80 5.55
CA MET A 1 -26.45 -11.05 6.77
C MET A 1 -25.15 -10.60 7.41
N GLU A 2 -24.92 -9.30 7.49
CA GLU A 2 -23.73 -8.73 8.12
C GLU A 2 -24.06 -8.19 9.50
N LYS A 3 -23.24 -8.56 10.51
CA LYS A 3 -23.39 -8.02 11.86
C LYS A 3 -22.53 -6.75 11.95
N ARG A 4 -23.17 -5.59 12.05
CA ARG A 4 -22.47 -4.31 12.25
C ARG A 4 -21.90 -4.21 13.68
N GLU A 5 -20.85 -3.42 13.85
CA GLU A 5 -20.15 -3.24 15.15
C GLU A 5 -21.06 -2.79 16.31
N ASN A 6 -22.21 -2.22 16.01
CA ASN A 6 -23.20 -1.82 17.01
C ASN A 6 -24.22 -2.93 17.36
N GLY A 7 -23.97 -4.17 16.96
CA GLY A 7 -24.84 -5.32 17.19
C GLY A 7 -26.09 -5.39 16.32
N ARG A 8 -26.31 -4.42 15.42
CA ARG A 8 -27.44 -4.43 14.48
C ARG A 8 -27.16 -5.39 13.33
N LEU A 9 -28.20 -6.13 12.92
CA LEU A 9 -28.14 -6.94 11.71
C LEU A 9 -28.44 -6.05 10.50
N ALA A 10 -27.63 -6.18 9.46
CA ALA A 10 -27.88 -5.55 8.16
C ALA A 10 -28.13 -6.65 7.13
N LEU A 11 -29.18 -6.46 6.33
CA LEU A 11 -29.39 -7.26 5.13
C LEU A 11 -28.70 -6.52 3.98
N CYS A 12 -27.65 -7.13 3.42
CA CYS A 12 -26.95 -6.59 2.27
C CYS A 12 -27.27 -7.46 1.04
N ALA A 13 -27.66 -6.81 -0.05
CA ALA A 13 -27.81 -7.43 -1.35
C ALA A 13 -26.80 -6.81 -2.31
N VAL A 14 -26.01 -7.63 -2.97
CA VAL A 14 -25.06 -7.22 -4.01
C VAL A 14 -25.50 -7.86 -5.32
N PRO A 15 -25.66 -7.09 -6.42
CA PRO A 15 -25.94 -7.67 -7.74
C PRO A 15 -24.84 -8.63 -8.14
N MET A 16 -25.22 -9.79 -8.65
CA MET A 16 -24.25 -10.84 -9.04
C MET A 16 -23.54 -10.50 -10.37
N GLU A 17 -24.21 -9.73 -11.23
CA GLU A 17 -23.75 -9.37 -12.58
C GLU A 17 -23.57 -7.84 -12.67
N LEU A 18 -22.80 -7.29 -11.73
CA LEU A 18 -22.60 -5.84 -11.63
C LEU A 18 -22.05 -5.24 -12.93
N GLU A 19 -21.16 -5.96 -13.60
CA GLU A 19 -20.57 -5.53 -14.87
C GLU A 19 -21.61 -5.39 -15.99
N GLN A 20 -22.64 -6.26 -16.05
CA GLN A 20 -23.73 -6.16 -17.02
C GLN A 20 -24.64 -4.96 -16.70
N ILE A 21 -24.92 -4.74 -15.44
CA ILE A 21 -25.72 -3.58 -14.99
C ILE A 21 -24.98 -2.29 -15.35
N LEU A 22 -23.69 -2.18 -15.03
CA LEU A 22 -22.89 -1.01 -15.36
C LEU A 22 -22.78 -0.81 -16.88
N PHE A 23 -22.67 -1.88 -17.66
CA PHE A 23 -22.70 -1.80 -19.12
C PHE A 23 -24.01 -1.21 -19.59
N HIS A 24 -25.15 -1.76 -19.15
CA HIS A 24 -26.48 -1.31 -19.56
C HIS A 24 -26.75 0.14 -19.13
N ASP A 25 -26.43 0.50 -17.90
CA ASP A 25 -26.80 1.78 -17.34
C ASP A 25 -25.87 2.94 -17.72
N ILE A 26 -24.61 2.64 -18.04
CA ILE A 26 -23.59 3.65 -18.30
C ILE A 26 -23.06 3.51 -19.75
N TRP A 27 -22.47 2.38 -20.10
CA TRP A 27 -21.64 2.25 -21.30
C TRP A 27 -22.46 2.04 -22.59
N SER A 28 -23.69 1.55 -22.49
CA SER A 28 -24.59 1.42 -23.65
C SER A 28 -25.11 2.79 -24.13
N ARG A 29 -25.07 3.81 -23.30
CA ARG A 29 -25.60 5.14 -23.63
C ARG A 29 -24.73 5.86 -24.67
N PRO A 30 -25.32 6.68 -25.56
CA PRO A 30 -24.59 7.43 -26.58
C PRO A 30 -24.00 8.74 -26.02
N ILE A 31 -23.38 8.67 -24.83
CA ILE A 31 -22.70 9.81 -24.18
C ILE A 31 -21.22 9.50 -24.01
N PRO A 32 -20.33 10.48 -24.21
CA PRO A 32 -18.91 10.30 -23.92
C PRO A 32 -18.69 10.25 -22.40
N VAL A 33 -17.90 9.29 -21.95
CA VAL A 33 -17.51 9.14 -20.54
C VAL A 33 -15.99 9.14 -20.47
N ILE A 34 -15.42 9.99 -19.61
CA ILE A 34 -13.97 10.06 -19.35
C ILE A 34 -13.73 9.60 -17.93
N ILE A 35 -12.86 8.59 -17.79
CA ILE A 35 -12.45 8.07 -16.49
C ILE A 35 -10.95 8.31 -16.33
N THR A 36 -10.53 8.86 -15.20
CA THR A 36 -9.13 9.09 -14.88
C THR A 36 -8.80 8.52 -13.50
N SER A 37 -7.66 7.85 -13.39
CA SER A 37 -7.16 7.33 -12.13
C SER A 37 -5.67 7.05 -12.22
N GLY A 38 -4.94 7.20 -11.13
CA GLY A 38 -3.53 6.80 -11.04
C GLY A 38 -3.31 5.27 -11.00
N THR A 39 -4.38 4.48 -10.80
CA THR A 39 -4.27 3.03 -10.52
C THR A 39 -5.24 2.16 -11.34
N MET A 40 -5.76 2.69 -12.44
CA MET A 40 -6.74 2.00 -13.28
C MET A 40 -6.14 0.83 -14.07
N SER A 41 -4.85 0.92 -14.42
CA SER A 41 -4.15 -0.11 -15.18
C SER A 41 -3.16 -0.89 -14.31
N VAL A 42 -2.98 -2.16 -14.64
CA VAL A 42 -1.89 -2.99 -14.12
C VAL A 42 -0.90 -3.21 -15.25
N ARG A 43 0.33 -2.71 -15.11
CA ARG A 43 1.37 -2.77 -16.18
C ARG A 43 0.95 -2.13 -17.51
N GLY A 44 0.12 -1.09 -17.47
CA GLY A 44 -0.47 -0.49 -18.66
C GLY A 44 -1.63 -1.27 -19.29
N ASP A 45 -1.98 -2.42 -18.74
CA ASP A 45 -3.14 -3.22 -19.16
C ASP A 45 -4.39 -2.80 -18.37
N PHE A 46 -5.46 -2.45 -19.08
CA PHE A 46 -6.74 -2.05 -18.53
C PHE A 46 -7.76 -3.21 -18.43
N SER A 47 -7.39 -4.43 -18.79
CA SER A 47 -8.30 -5.57 -18.91
C SER A 47 -9.02 -5.87 -17.60
N HIS A 48 -8.32 -5.79 -16.46
CA HIS A 48 -8.94 -5.97 -15.13
C HIS A 48 -10.02 -4.91 -14.89
N PHE A 49 -9.69 -3.64 -15.08
CA PHE A 49 -10.65 -2.53 -14.91
C PHE A 49 -11.86 -2.64 -15.84
N LYS A 50 -11.63 -2.92 -17.14
CA LYS A 50 -12.72 -3.08 -18.13
C LYS A 50 -13.67 -4.22 -17.75
N ARG A 51 -13.12 -5.33 -17.26
CA ARG A 51 -13.92 -6.48 -16.82
C ARG A 51 -14.77 -6.11 -15.60
N MET A 52 -14.15 -5.56 -14.56
CA MET A 52 -14.84 -5.20 -13.30
C MET A 52 -15.92 -4.13 -13.48
N THR A 53 -15.80 -3.29 -14.51
CA THR A 53 -16.75 -2.20 -14.79
C THR A 53 -17.70 -2.48 -15.94
N GLY A 54 -17.61 -3.63 -16.62
CA GLY A 54 -18.44 -3.99 -17.76
C GLY A 54 -18.10 -3.27 -19.07
N ILE A 55 -17.05 -2.44 -19.12
CA ILE A 55 -16.59 -1.80 -20.36
C ILE A 55 -16.18 -2.85 -21.40
N SER A 56 -15.76 -4.04 -20.97
CA SER A 56 -15.40 -5.16 -21.84
C SER A 56 -16.54 -5.60 -22.78
N PHE A 57 -17.79 -5.30 -22.46
CA PHE A 57 -18.94 -5.59 -23.34
C PHE A 57 -19.12 -4.53 -24.45
N ALA A 58 -18.45 -3.37 -24.35
CA ALA A 58 -18.53 -2.34 -25.38
C ALA A 58 -17.68 -2.71 -26.60
N ALA A 59 -18.08 -2.25 -27.79
CA ALA A 59 -17.29 -2.41 -29.00
C ALA A 59 -15.93 -1.69 -28.84
N LEU A 60 -14.84 -2.33 -29.24
CA LEU A 60 -13.47 -1.80 -29.12
C LEU A 60 -13.31 -0.43 -29.81
N SER A 61 -14.03 -0.18 -30.90
CA SER A 61 -14.04 1.09 -31.63
C SER A 61 -14.59 2.28 -30.80
N ARG A 62 -15.27 2.01 -29.68
CA ARG A 62 -15.81 3.02 -28.77
C ARG A 62 -14.90 3.30 -27.56
N ILE A 63 -13.81 2.55 -27.42
CA ILE A 63 -12.93 2.62 -26.24
C ILE A 63 -11.60 3.24 -26.68
N MET A 64 -11.19 4.29 -25.96
CA MET A 64 -9.86 4.86 -26.10
C MET A 64 -9.15 4.70 -24.76
N GLU A 65 -7.97 4.10 -24.78
CA GLU A 65 -7.15 3.86 -23.61
C GLU A 65 -5.85 4.64 -23.74
N THR A 66 -5.45 5.29 -22.66
CA THR A 66 -4.14 5.95 -22.61
C THR A 66 -3.54 5.84 -21.22
N SER A 67 -2.25 5.57 -21.16
CA SER A 67 -1.49 5.55 -19.92
C SER A 67 -0.31 6.49 -20.04
N LYS A 68 -0.07 7.27 -18.99
CA LYS A 68 1.11 8.12 -18.86
C LYS A 68 1.97 7.62 -17.71
N SER A 69 3.28 7.65 -17.89
CA SER A 69 4.22 7.43 -16.80
C SER A 69 4.04 8.48 -15.70
N SER A 70 4.43 8.13 -14.47
CA SER A 70 4.48 9.11 -13.38
C SER A 70 5.38 10.28 -13.76
N PRO A 71 4.99 11.53 -13.45
CA PRO A 71 5.86 12.69 -13.64
C PRO A 71 7.03 12.71 -12.63
N PHE A 72 6.98 11.88 -11.59
CA PHE A 72 7.98 11.88 -10.53
C PHE A 72 9.16 10.97 -10.87
N ASP A 73 10.37 11.42 -10.58
CA ASP A 73 11.60 10.65 -10.77
C ASP A 73 11.85 9.68 -9.62
N PHE A 74 11.20 8.52 -9.67
CA PHE A 74 11.41 7.44 -8.71
C PHE A 74 12.81 6.82 -8.80
N GLN A 75 13.46 6.90 -9.98
CA GLN A 75 14.80 6.37 -10.18
C GLN A 75 15.84 7.09 -9.31
N SER A 76 15.72 8.42 -9.22
CA SER A 76 16.64 9.23 -8.43
C SER A 76 16.14 9.43 -6.99
N ASN A 77 14.81 9.54 -6.77
CA ASN A 77 14.22 10.00 -5.52
C ASN A 77 13.59 8.89 -4.69
N GLY A 78 13.60 7.66 -5.19
CA GLY A 78 13.07 6.49 -4.50
C GLY A 78 14.12 5.41 -4.27
N LEU A 79 13.92 4.62 -3.23
CA LEU A 79 14.65 3.36 -3.01
C LEU A 79 13.65 2.30 -2.52
N LEU A 80 13.64 1.13 -3.14
CA LEU A 80 12.84 0.00 -2.72
C LEU A 80 13.72 -0.99 -1.97
N TYR A 81 13.45 -1.16 -0.67
CA TYR A 81 14.09 -2.13 0.18
C TYR A 81 13.22 -3.37 0.35
N ILE A 82 13.76 -4.55 0.05
CA ILE A 82 13.09 -5.84 0.24
C ILE A 82 14.08 -6.80 0.88
N PRO A 83 14.01 -7.04 2.20
CA PRO A 83 14.93 -7.93 2.89
C PRO A 83 14.85 -9.36 2.33
N GLU A 84 16.01 -10.00 2.14
CA GLU A 84 16.05 -11.36 1.58
C GLU A 84 15.55 -12.41 2.57
N ARG A 85 15.77 -12.19 3.87
CA ARG A 85 15.56 -13.21 4.91
C ARG A 85 14.36 -12.89 5.80
N MET A 86 13.18 -12.79 5.19
CA MET A 86 11.93 -12.71 5.96
C MET A 86 11.26 -14.08 6.05
N PRO A 87 10.73 -14.48 7.22
CA PRO A 87 9.87 -15.67 7.31
C PRO A 87 8.63 -15.52 6.42
N PHE A 88 8.00 -16.64 6.07
CA PHE A 88 6.74 -16.60 5.35
C PHE A 88 5.67 -15.86 6.18
N PRO A 89 4.90 -14.94 5.58
CA PRO A 89 3.95 -14.09 6.31
C PRO A 89 2.79 -14.88 6.92
N ASN A 90 2.94 -15.23 8.19
CA ASN A 90 1.94 -15.89 9.00
C ASN A 90 1.74 -15.12 10.32
N ILE A 91 0.60 -14.46 10.47
CA ILE A 91 0.28 -13.64 11.65
C ILE A 91 0.16 -14.45 12.95
N ARG A 92 0.06 -15.78 12.86
CA ARG A 92 0.03 -16.69 14.02
C ARG A 92 1.41 -17.24 14.40
N ASP A 93 2.44 -16.95 13.62
CA ASP A 93 3.82 -17.39 13.88
C ASP A 93 4.59 -16.25 14.57
N ASP A 94 4.97 -16.47 15.83
CA ASP A 94 5.72 -15.49 16.63
C ASP A 94 7.07 -15.15 16.00
N ARG A 95 7.71 -16.08 15.29
CA ARG A 95 8.97 -15.83 14.57
C ARG A 95 8.78 -14.80 13.46
N TYR A 96 7.65 -14.84 12.75
CA TYR A 96 7.32 -13.85 11.73
C TYR A 96 7.09 -12.47 12.36
N ILE A 97 6.35 -12.42 13.48
CA ILE A 97 6.06 -11.17 14.17
C ILE A 97 7.35 -10.55 14.73
N GLN A 98 8.22 -11.37 15.32
CA GLN A 98 9.51 -10.93 15.83
C GLN A 98 10.40 -10.38 14.71
N ALA A 99 10.50 -11.10 13.58
CA ALA A 99 11.27 -10.64 12.42
C ALA A 99 10.75 -9.31 11.84
N ILE A 100 9.42 -9.11 11.80
CA ILE A 100 8.83 -7.82 11.41
C ILE A 100 9.27 -6.72 12.38
N MET A 101 9.18 -6.96 13.68
CA MET A 101 9.52 -5.95 14.69
C MET A 101 11.00 -5.56 14.61
N GLU A 102 11.89 -6.53 14.49
CA GLU A 102 13.34 -6.30 14.33
C GLU A 102 13.63 -5.47 13.07
N GLU A 103 13.01 -5.82 11.95
CA GLU A 103 13.21 -5.12 10.69
C GLU A 103 12.64 -3.69 10.72
N ILE A 104 11.48 -3.48 11.34
CA ILE A 104 10.89 -2.15 11.53
C ILE A 104 11.82 -1.26 12.35
N VAL A 105 12.38 -1.75 13.47
CA VAL A 105 13.32 -0.99 14.30
C VAL A 105 14.51 -0.53 13.47
N GLN A 106 15.11 -1.43 12.70
CA GLN A 106 16.26 -1.13 11.87
C GLN A 106 15.95 -0.10 10.79
N ILE A 107 14.80 -0.23 10.10
CA ILE A 107 14.39 0.73 9.06
C ILE A 107 14.10 2.10 9.68
N VAL A 108 13.34 2.15 10.79
CA VAL A 108 12.98 3.40 11.46
C VAL A 108 14.23 4.12 11.96
N SER A 109 15.21 3.38 12.50
CA SER A 109 16.51 3.96 12.89
C SER A 109 17.28 4.49 11.68
N ALA A 110 17.34 3.73 10.58
CA ALA A 110 18.04 4.15 9.36
C ALA A 110 17.39 5.36 8.68
N THR A 111 16.09 5.56 8.87
CA THR A 111 15.31 6.68 8.30
C THR A 111 15.02 7.79 9.31
N HIS A 112 15.56 7.71 10.52
CA HIS A 112 15.34 8.68 11.60
C HIS A 112 13.86 8.98 11.90
N GLY A 113 13.03 7.95 11.95
CA GLY A 113 11.59 8.08 12.05
C GLY A 113 10.96 8.41 10.69
N HIS A 114 10.14 9.47 10.59
CA HIS A 114 9.47 9.92 9.36
C HIS A 114 8.75 8.79 8.60
N THR A 115 8.17 7.84 9.34
CA THR A 115 7.76 6.54 8.82
C THR A 115 6.25 6.33 8.91
N LEU A 116 5.67 5.84 7.82
CA LEU A 116 4.34 5.24 7.78
C LEU A 116 4.46 3.73 7.62
N ILE A 117 3.86 2.97 8.53
CA ILE A 117 3.83 1.51 8.49
C ILE A 117 2.41 1.04 8.19
N LEU A 118 2.24 0.32 7.09
CA LEU A 118 0.96 -0.16 6.60
C LEU A 118 0.75 -1.65 6.88
N PHE A 119 -0.35 -1.94 7.56
CA PHE A 119 -0.77 -3.28 7.95
C PHE A 119 -2.05 -3.69 7.24
N THR A 120 -2.14 -4.95 6.86
CA THR A 120 -3.37 -5.58 6.33
C THR A 120 -4.26 -6.17 7.45
N SER A 121 -3.82 -6.12 8.70
CA SER A 121 -4.53 -6.66 9.87
C SER A 121 -4.42 -5.69 11.04
N TYR A 122 -5.57 -5.29 11.57
CA TYR A 122 -5.63 -4.40 12.75
C TYR A 122 -5.01 -5.07 13.99
N TRP A 123 -5.28 -6.34 14.18
CA TRP A 123 -4.70 -7.13 15.28
C TRP A 123 -3.16 -7.17 15.24
N LEU A 124 -2.58 -7.41 14.03
CA LEU A 124 -1.13 -7.42 13.87
C LEU A 124 -0.53 -6.02 14.11
N MET A 125 -1.20 -4.99 13.62
CA MET A 125 -0.79 -3.60 13.83
C MET A 125 -0.70 -3.24 15.31
N GLU A 126 -1.73 -3.55 16.10
CA GLU A 126 -1.73 -3.30 17.55
C GLU A 126 -0.63 -4.10 18.26
N ARG A 127 -0.49 -5.38 17.93
CA ARG A 127 0.52 -6.25 18.54
C ARG A 127 1.94 -5.72 18.29
N VAL A 128 2.25 -5.33 17.05
CA VAL A 128 3.55 -4.77 16.69
C VAL A 128 3.76 -3.39 17.34
N PHE A 129 2.74 -2.53 17.33
CA PHE A 129 2.80 -1.22 17.97
C PHE A 129 3.15 -1.32 19.46
N TYR A 130 2.45 -2.17 20.22
CA TYR A 130 2.72 -2.32 21.65
C TYR A 130 4.06 -3.02 21.92
N GLY A 131 4.48 -3.94 21.06
CA GLY A 131 5.77 -4.62 21.18
C GLY A 131 6.97 -3.74 20.87
N LEU A 132 6.79 -2.64 20.11
CA LEU A 132 7.88 -1.74 19.72
C LEU A 132 7.99 -0.47 20.57
N LYS A 133 7.10 -0.23 21.52
CA LYS A 133 7.09 1.02 22.33
C LYS A 133 8.40 1.32 23.01
N GLU A 134 9.05 0.33 23.58
CA GLU A 134 10.33 0.51 24.30
C GLU A 134 11.50 0.65 23.33
N GLN A 135 11.49 -0.14 22.24
CA GLN A 135 12.58 -0.17 21.25
C GLN A 135 12.62 1.08 20.37
N LEU A 136 11.48 1.76 20.20
CA LEU A 136 11.32 2.99 19.41
C LEU A 136 10.99 4.20 20.32
N SER A 137 11.42 4.19 21.58
CA SER A 137 11.15 5.26 22.55
C SER A 137 11.69 6.64 22.14
N ASP A 138 12.70 6.67 21.28
CA ASP A 138 13.30 7.91 20.77
C ASP A 138 12.42 8.60 19.70
N TYR A 139 11.35 7.95 19.25
CA TYR A 139 10.45 8.47 18.22
C TYR A 139 9.02 8.60 18.74
N PRO A 140 8.30 9.69 18.38
CA PRO A 140 6.86 9.78 18.65
C PRO A 140 6.08 8.70 17.89
N LEU A 141 5.42 7.81 18.61
CA LEU A 141 4.65 6.71 18.02
C LEU A 141 3.16 7.04 17.98
N PHE A 142 2.56 6.82 16.82
CA PHE A 142 1.14 7.09 16.54
C PHE A 142 0.43 5.82 16.07
N LEU A 143 -0.66 5.46 16.73
CA LEU A 143 -1.52 4.35 16.32
C LEU A 143 -2.81 4.89 15.72
N MET A 144 -3.01 4.65 14.45
CA MET A 144 -4.19 5.12 13.72
C MET A 144 -5.36 4.14 13.86
N GLY A 145 -6.30 4.48 14.75
CA GLY A 145 -7.59 3.80 14.83
C GLY A 145 -8.60 4.34 13.81
N ARG A 146 -9.74 3.66 13.68
CA ARG A 146 -10.83 4.11 12.82
C ARG A 146 -11.32 5.51 13.20
N GLY A 147 -11.37 6.42 12.23
CA GLY A 147 -11.96 7.76 12.41
C GLY A 147 -11.12 8.79 13.17
N ARG A 148 -9.84 8.54 13.45
CA ARG A 148 -8.96 9.45 14.22
C ARG A 148 -8.13 10.37 13.32
N LEU A 149 -8.75 11.42 12.79
CA LEU A 149 -8.06 12.48 12.04
C LEU A 149 -7.09 13.32 12.90
N ASP A 150 -7.31 13.38 14.20
CA ASP A 150 -6.43 14.01 15.20
C ASP A 150 -5.04 13.39 15.25
N VAL A 151 -4.94 12.07 15.09
CA VAL A 151 -3.68 11.33 15.05
C VAL A 151 -2.79 11.79 13.89
N ILE A 152 -3.37 12.02 12.71
CA ILE A 152 -2.64 12.51 11.53
C ILE A 152 -2.08 13.91 11.79
N ARG A 153 -2.85 14.79 12.45
CA ARG A 153 -2.37 16.14 12.81
C ARG A 153 -1.20 16.08 13.79
N SER A 154 -1.28 15.20 14.77
CA SER A 154 -0.21 15.00 15.76
C SER A 154 1.04 14.41 15.10
N PHE A 155 0.89 13.41 14.23
CA PHE A 155 1.98 12.86 13.44
C PHE A 155 2.68 13.95 12.59
N ARG A 156 1.91 14.81 11.90
CA ARG A 156 2.50 15.90 11.10
C ARG A 156 3.28 16.90 11.97
N ARG A 157 2.85 17.14 13.20
CA ARG A 157 3.53 18.08 14.12
C ARG A 157 4.79 17.50 14.73
N SER A 158 4.87 16.19 14.88
CA SER A 158 6.02 15.52 15.52
C SER A 158 7.32 15.66 14.71
N GLY A 159 7.21 15.84 13.39
CA GLY A 159 8.36 15.92 12.50
C GLY A 159 8.90 14.55 12.12
N ASN A 160 9.46 13.80 13.05
CA ASN A 160 10.11 12.50 12.88
C ASN A 160 9.31 11.31 13.43
N GLY A 161 8.00 11.42 13.56
CA GLY A 161 7.16 10.36 14.12
C GLY A 161 7.09 9.08 13.30
N VAL A 162 6.56 8.03 13.93
CA VAL A 162 6.25 6.74 13.31
C VAL A 162 4.74 6.49 13.41
N LEU A 163 4.06 6.40 12.28
CA LEU A 163 2.62 6.19 12.18
C LEU A 163 2.31 4.75 11.79
N PHE A 164 1.62 4.04 12.67
CA PHE A 164 1.09 2.69 12.42
C PHE A 164 -0.34 2.83 11.91
N ALA A 165 -0.61 2.36 10.72
CA ALA A 165 -1.93 2.46 10.10
C ALA A 165 -2.38 1.13 9.50
N SER A 166 -3.67 0.81 9.65
CA SER A 166 -4.28 -0.26 8.87
C SER A 166 -4.67 0.27 7.49
N ASP A 167 -4.86 -0.64 6.56
CA ASP A 167 -5.23 -0.37 5.18
C ASP A 167 -6.40 0.61 5.02
N SER A 168 -7.53 0.34 5.69
CA SER A 168 -8.72 1.20 5.66
C SER A 168 -8.50 2.57 6.31
N ALA A 169 -7.61 2.66 7.28
CA ALA A 169 -7.28 3.92 7.96
C ALA A 169 -6.26 4.75 7.16
N GLY A 170 -5.48 4.10 6.32
CA GLY A 170 -4.48 4.74 5.48
C GLY A 170 -5.04 5.45 4.23
N GLU A 171 -6.29 5.23 3.83
CA GLU A 171 -6.88 5.90 2.67
C GLU A 171 -7.10 7.40 2.94
N GLY A 172 -6.72 8.25 1.96
CA GLY A 172 -6.89 9.71 2.06
C GLY A 172 -5.84 10.47 2.89
N ILE A 173 -4.81 9.79 3.46
CA ILE A 173 -3.72 10.49 4.15
C ILE A 173 -2.83 11.20 3.11
N ASP A 174 -2.72 12.51 3.23
CA ASP A 174 -1.79 13.34 2.47
C ASP A 174 -0.60 13.75 3.35
N LEU A 175 0.57 13.18 3.10
CA LEU A 175 1.81 13.40 3.85
C LEU A 175 2.93 13.72 2.85
N ALA A 176 2.93 14.95 2.33
CA ALA A 176 3.96 15.39 1.40
C ALA A 176 5.19 15.93 2.15
N GLY A 177 6.36 15.81 1.52
CA GLY A 177 7.64 16.29 2.04
C GLY A 177 8.26 15.33 3.07
N ASP A 178 9.21 15.85 3.84
CA ASP A 178 10.05 15.05 4.75
C ASP A 178 9.27 14.38 5.91
N ILE A 179 8.02 14.76 6.13
CA ILE A 179 7.15 14.10 7.12
C ILE A 179 7.00 12.60 6.83
N LEU A 180 6.99 12.23 5.54
CA LEU A 180 6.94 10.84 5.10
C LEU A 180 8.11 10.55 4.17
N SER A 181 9.20 10.08 4.73
CA SER A 181 10.40 9.65 4.00
C SER A 181 10.60 8.15 3.99
N SER A 182 9.79 7.42 4.75
CA SER A 182 9.81 5.95 4.85
C SER A 182 8.39 5.38 4.86
N LEU A 183 8.12 4.46 3.94
CA LEU A 183 6.85 3.74 3.88
C LEU A 183 7.11 2.24 3.95
N ILE A 184 6.61 1.59 5.01
CA ILE A 184 6.80 0.16 5.25
C ILE A 184 5.49 -0.58 4.98
N VAL A 185 5.52 -1.53 4.07
CA VAL A 185 4.44 -2.50 3.82
C VAL A 185 4.80 -3.79 4.53
N VAL A 186 4.13 -4.09 5.63
CA VAL A 186 4.44 -5.27 6.46
C VAL A 186 4.09 -6.57 5.75
N LYS A 187 3.00 -6.57 5.01
CA LYS A 187 2.52 -7.74 4.25
C LYS A 187 1.86 -7.27 2.96
N LEU A 188 2.04 -8.03 1.87
CA LEU A 188 1.37 -7.74 0.60
C LEU A 188 -0.15 -7.63 0.78
N PRO A 189 -0.79 -6.58 0.24
CA PRO A 189 -2.20 -6.28 0.48
C PRO A 189 -3.14 -7.12 -0.38
N PHE A 190 -3.10 -8.45 -0.19
CA PHE A 190 -4.08 -9.33 -0.82
C PHE A 190 -5.49 -8.99 -0.35
N PRO A 191 -6.48 -9.05 -1.24
CA PRO A 191 -7.87 -8.84 -0.85
C PRO A 191 -8.29 -9.88 0.20
N VAL A 192 -9.12 -9.44 1.13
CA VAL A 192 -9.70 -10.33 2.16
C VAL A 192 -10.93 -11.01 1.55
N PRO A 193 -11.02 -12.35 1.59
CA PRO A 193 -12.19 -13.05 1.09
C PRO A 193 -13.48 -12.54 1.74
N ASP A 194 -14.45 -12.21 0.92
CA ASP A 194 -15.80 -11.83 1.28
C ASP A 194 -16.81 -12.65 0.46
N PRO A 195 -18.12 -12.58 0.76
CA PRO A 195 -19.13 -13.36 0.02
C PRO A 195 -19.18 -13.05 -1.47
N VAL A 196 -18.84 -11.82 -1.90
CA VAL A 196 -18.78 -11.43 -3.32
C VAL A 196 -17.60 -12.11 -4.00
N MET A 197 -16.43 -12.09 -3.38
CA MET A 197 -15.25 -12.77 -3.87
C MET A 197 -15.43 -14.30 -3.91
N GLU A 198 -16.11 -14.89 -2.93
CA GLU A 198 -16.44 -16.32 -2.94
C GLU A 198 -17.35 -16.68 -4.11
N TYR A 199 -18.36 -15.84 -4.38
CA TYR A 199 -19.18 -16.01 -5.57
C TYR A 199 -18.38 -15.89 -6.86
N GLN A 200 -17.57 -14.86 -7.02
CA GLN A 200 -16.70 -14.67 -8.19
C GLN A 200 -15.76 -15.87 -8.36
N ARG A 201 -15.19 -16.37 -7.25
CA ARG A 201 -14.33 -17.55 -7.27
C ARG A 201 -15.03 -18.77 -7.88
N ASN A 202 -16.31 -18.98 -7.58
CA ASN A 202 -17.09 -20.10 -8.08
C ASN A 202 -17.45 -20.00 -9.59
N GLN A 203 -17.22 -18.84 -10.21
CA GLN A 203 -17.36 -18.67 -11.68
C GLN A 203 -16.11 -19.11 -12.45
N TYR A 204 -15.01 -19.39 -11.75
CA TYR A 204 -13.76 -19.85 -12.35
C TYR A 204 -13.62 -21.37 -12.19
N GLU A 205 -13.27 -22.05 -13.29
CA GLU A 205 -13.00 -23.50 -13.27
C GLU A 205 -11.78 -23.83 -12.43
N ASP A 206 -10.75 -22.96 -12.42
CA ASP A 206 -9.51 -23.15 -11.71
C ASP A 206 -9.19 -21.97 -10.79
N PHE A 207 -8.67 -22.28 -9.59
CA PHE A 207 -8.23 -21.27 -8.62
C PHE A 207 -7.05 -20.45 -9.12
N ASP A 208 -6.15 -21.02 -9.91
CA ASP A 208 -5.00 -20.31 -10.45
C ASP A 208 -5.40 -19.24 -11.47
N LEU A 209 -6.44 -19.50 -12.25
CA LEU A 209 -7.04 -18.51 -13.14
C LEU A 209 -7.68 -17.37 -12.34
N TYR A 210 -8.48 -17.69 -11.33
CA TYR A 210 -9.07 -16.69 -10.45
C TYR A 210 -8.02 -15.84 -9.74
N ARG A 211 -6.97 -16.47 -9.23
CA ARG A 211 -5.85 -15.78 -8.59
C ARG A 211 -5.14 -14.85 -9.55
N ARG A 212 -4.87 -15.28 -10.78
CA ARG A 212 -4.21 -14.47 -11.82
C ARG A 212 -5.06 -13.28 -12.26
N ASP A 213 -6.35 -13.47 -12.42
CA ASP A 213 -7.24 -12.51 -13.05
C ASP A 213 -7.89 -11.53 -12.06
N ILE A 214 -8.01 -11.90 -10.81
CA ILE A 214 -8.66 -11.10 -9.75
C ILE A 214 -7.70 -10.78 -8.60
N ILE A 215 -7.21 -11.79 -7.91
CA ILE A 215 -6.49 -11.58 -6.64
C ILE A 215 -5.17 -10.83 -6.83
N ILE A 216 -4.38 -11.21 -7.84
CA ILE A 216 -3.08 -10.58 -8.11
C ILE A 216 -3.25 -9.14 -8.59
N PRO A 217 -4.11 -8.83 -9.59
CA PRO A 217 -4.36 -7.45 -10.01
C PRO A 217 -4.81 -6.54 -8.87
N GLU A 218 -5.74 -6.97 -8.01
CA GLU A 218 -6.20 -6.18 -6.87
C GLU A 218 -5.07 -5.89 -5.87
N MET A 219 -4.27 -6.90 -5.53
CA MET A 219 -3.09 -6.74 -4.67
C MET A 219 -2.10 -5.73 -5.26
N LEU A 220 -1.82 -5.79 -6.56
CA LEU A 220 -0.88 -4.91 -7.25
C LEU A 220 -1.41 -3.47 -7.35
N ILE A 221 -2.69 -3.28 -7.64
CA ILE A 221 -3.35 -1.97 -7.66
C ILE A 221 -3.22 -1.32 -6.29
N LYS A 222 -3.53 -2.05 -5.23
CA LYS A 222 -3.46 -1.57 -3.85
C LYS A 222 -2.04 -1.24 -3.42
N LEU A 223 -1.09 -2.10 -3.74
CA LEU A 223 0.33 -1.85 -3.49
C LEU A 223 0.79 -0.57 -4.19
N ARG A 224 0.42 -0.37 -5.46
CA ARG A 224 0.74 0.85 -6.21
C ARG A 224 0.09 2.10 -5.60
N GLN A 225 -1.13 2.00 -5.10
CA GLN A 225 -1.78 3.10 -4.36
C GLN A 225 -1.00 3.48 -3.10
N TRP A 226 -0.47 2.49 -2.37
CA TRP A 226 0.35 2.73 -1.20
C TRP A 226 1.68 3.40 -1.56
N PHE A 227 2.35 2.95 -2.61
CA PHE A 227 3.57 3.57 -3.12
C PHE A 227 3.36 5.04 -3.55
N GLY A 228 2.24 5.35 -4.17
CA GLY A 228 1.88 6.73 -4.55
C GLY A 228 1.73 7.71 -3.39
N ARG A 229 1.90 7.25 -2.13
CA ARG A 229 1.88 8.11 -0.93
C ARG A 229 3.26 8.65 -0.57
N GLY A 230 4.33 7.96 -0.94
CA GLY A 230 5.69 8.32 -0.54
C GLY A 230 6.29 9.47 -1.34
N ILE A 231 6.00 9.58 -2.65
CA ILE A 231 6.50 10.65 -3.52
C ILE A 231 5.30 11.32 -4.20
N ARG A 232 5.04 12.58 -3.84
CA ARG A 232 3.91 13.40 -4.31
C ARG A 232 4.31 14.70 -4.97
N ARG A 233 5.57 15.11 -4.79
CA ARG A 233 6.18 16.30 -5.37
C ARG A 233 7.51 15.91 -6.00
N GLU A 234 8.02 16.74 -6.90
CA GLU A 234 9.30 16.49 -7.58
C GLU A 234 10.48 16.40 -6.60
N GLN A 235 10.41 17.13 -5.47
CA GLN A 235 11.48 17.16 -4.47
C GLN A 235 11.32 16.07 -3.40
N ASP A 236 10.19 15.37 -3.33
CA ASP A 236 9.99 14.32 -2.33
C ASP A 236 10.96 13.16 -2.59
N THR A 237 11.54 12.66 -1.52
CA THR A 237 12.40 11.47 -1.55
C THR A 237 11.92 10.46 -0.50
N ALA A 238 11.80 9.20 -0.89
CA ALA A 238 11.26 8.18 -0.01
C ALA A 238 11.93 6.81 -0.17
N VAL A 239 12.07 6.11 0.95
CA VAL A 239 12.36 4.68 1.01
C VAL A 239 11.02 3.93 1.10
N PHE A 240 10.86 2.94 0.27
CA PHE A 240 9.74 2.01 0.32
C PHE A 240 10.28 0.65 0.78
N SER A 241 9.63 0.03 1.76
CA SER A 241 10.05 -1.27 2.29
C SER A 241 8.93 -2.28 2.21
N ILE A 242 9.21 -3.51 1.75
CA ILE A 242 8.22 -4.60 1.71
C ILE A 242 8.76 -5.77 2.55
N LEU A 243 8.16 -6.00 3.72
CA LEU A 243 8.57 -7.03 4.69
C LEU A 243 7.83 -8.37 4.46
N ASP A 244 7.66 -8.74 3.21
CA ASP A 244 6.96 -9.97 2.81
C ASP A 244 7.88 -10.82 1.94
N SER A 245 8.23 -12.02 2.42
CA SER A 245 9.14 -12.93 1.70
C SER A 245 8.68 -13.29 0.29
N ARG A 246 7.39 -13.14 -0.02
CA ARG A 246 6.86 -13.38 -1.36
C ARG A 246 7.25 -12.29 -2.37
N ALA A 247 7.80 -11.15 -1.89
CA ALA A 247 8.37 -10.07 -2.71
C ALA A 247 9.91 -10.16 -2.81
N SER A 248 10.59 -10.98 -1.98
CA SER A 248 12.06 -11.11 -1.93
C SER A 248 12.65 -11.61 -3.25
N LEU A 249 13.97 -11.73 -3.35
CA LEU A 249 14.69 -12.14 -4.58
C LEU A 249 14.15 -13.44 -5.19
N ARG A 250 13.75 -14.40 -4.36
CA ARG A 250 13.14 -15.68 -4.76
C ARG A 250 11.63 -15.71 -4.57
N GLY A 251 11.03 -14.56 -4.26
CA GLY A 251 9.62 -14.43 -3.96
C GLY A 251 8.72 -14.63 -5.18
N ARG A 252 7.60 -15.33 -4.95
CA ARG A 252 6.65 -15.71 -6.01
C ARG A 252 6.10 -14.51 -6.80
N TYR A 253 5.96 -13.33 -6.16
CA TYR A 253 5.33 -12.15 -6.75
C TYR A 253 6.32 -11.02 -7.06
N ARG A 254 7.64 -11.28 -6.95
CA ARG A 254 8.66 -10.26 -7.20
C ARG A 254 8.53 -9.64 -8.59
N ALA A 255 8.43 -10.45 -9.62
CA ALA A 255 8.36 -9.98 -10.99
C ALA A 255 7.10 -9.13 -11.24
N GLU A 256 5.96 -9.57 -10.72
CA GLU A 256 4.69 -8.84 -10.81
C GLU A 256 4.77 -7.47 -10.10
N ILE A 257 5.36 -7.45 -8.91
CA ILE A 257 5.53 -6.24 -8.12
C ILE A 257 6.44 -5.25 -8.86
N LEU A 258 7.65 -5.66 -9.22
CA LEU A 258 8.62 -4.78 -9.87
C LEU A 258 8.13 -4.25 -11.22
N ASN A 259 7.37 -5.06 -11.97
CA ASN A 259 6.78 -4.62 -13.25
C ASN A 259 5.57 -3.66 -13.07
N THR A 260 4.98 -3.60 -11.89
CA THR A 260 3.79 -2.76 -11.62
C THR A 260 4.18 -1.42 -10.99
N LEU A 261 5.24 -1.41 -10.20
CA LEU A 261 5.76 -0.19 -9.58
C LEU A 261 6.49 0.68 -10.62
N PRO A 262 6.62 2.00 -10.36
CA PRO A 262 7.53 2.84 -11.13
C PRO A 262 8.94 2.26 -11.13
N THR A 263 9.74 2.55 -12.17
CA THR A 263 11.16 2.18 -12.18
C THR A 263 11.89 2.83 -11.01
N ILE A 264 12.39 2.00 -10.08
CA ILE A 264 12.98 2.42 -8.82
C ILE A 264 14.19 1.51 -8.51
N PRO A 265 15.31 2.02 -7.98
CA PRO A 265 16.40 1.19 -7.47
C PRO A 265 15.92 0.23 -6.37
N VAL A 266 16.40 -1.02 -6.42
CA VAL A 266 16.01 -2.06 -5.45
C VAL A 266 17.23 -2.56 -4.72
N THR A 267 17.12 -2.70 -3.40
CA THR A 267 18.15 -3.27 -2.53
C THR A 267 17.58 -4.26 -1.52
N ASP A 268 18.41 -5.16 -1.05
CA ASP A 268 18.14 -6.05 0.10
C ASP A 268 19.05 -5.71 1.31
N ARG A 269 19.84 -4.63 1.20
CA ARG A 269 20.81 -4.20 2.20
C ARG A 269 20.31 -2.98 2.95
N LEU A 270 20.19 -3.09 4.27
CA LEU A 270 19.77 -1.98 5.14
C LEU A 270 20.75 -0.79 5.09
N MET A 271 22.05 -1.04 4.90
CA MET A 271 23.04 0.04 4.74
C MET A 271 22.71 0.97 3.58
N ASP A 272 22.20 0.43 2.47
CA ASP A 272 21.85 1.25 1.30
C ASP A 272 20.65 2.18 1.64
N VAL A 273 19.76 1.77 2.57
CA VAL A 273 18.69 2.62 3.09
C VAL A 273 19.25 3.82 3.84
N ALA A 274 20.17 3.57 4.80
CA ALA A 274 20.80 4.64 5.57
C ALA A 274 21.59 5.59 4.64
N ASP A 275 22.40 5.05 3.74
CA ASP A 275 23.18 5.83 2.77
C ASP A 275 22.29 6.66 1.83
N PHE A 276 21.12 6.12 1.43
CA PHE A 276 20.17 6.86 0.60
C PHE A 276 19.60 8.07 1.37
N ILE A 277 19.17 7.88 2.60
CA ILE A 277 18.63 8.96 3.44
C ILE A 277 19.70 10.03 3.69
N ILE A 278 20.92 9.65 4.08
CA ILE A 278 22.04 10.58 4.31
C ILE A 278 22.34 11.43 3.06
N ARG A 279 22.32 10.82 1.88
CA ARG A 279 22.58 11.54 0.62
C ARG A 279 21.45 12.45 0.16
N LYS A 280 20.21 12.14 0.55
CA LYS A 280 19.02 12.82 0.04
C LYS A 280 18.43 13.87 0.97
N LYS A 281 18.74 13.81 2.25
CA LYS A 281 18.17 14.69 3.26
C LYS A 281 19.17 15.76 3.72
N ALA A 282 18.66 16.95 4.00
CA ALA A 282 19.44 18.03 4.61
C ALA A 282 19.70 17.76 6.09
N ASP A 283 20.70 18.43 6.67
CA ASP A 283 21.06 18.28 8.09
C ASP A 283 19.88 18.54 9.04
N SER A 284 18.97 19.44 8.70
CA SER A 284 17.76 19.73 9.46
C SER A 284 16.78 18.55 9.59
N TYR A 285 16.88 17.56 8.69
CA TYR A 285 16.08 16.34 8.78
C TYR A 285 16.46 15.47 9.97
N PHE A 286 17.73 15.50 10.36
CA PHE A 286 18.31 14.70 11.45
C PHE A 286 18.27 15.41 12.79
N MET A 287 17.82 16.67 12.83
CA MET A 287 17.74 17.45 14.08
C MET A 287 16.39 17.20 14.77
N ASP A 288 16.41 16.78 16.01
CA ASP A 288 15.22 16.69 16.85
C ASP A 288 14.60 18.09 17.03
N LYS A 289 13.30 18.22 16.80
CA LYS A 289 12.61 19.50 16.95
C LYS A 289 12.61 20.06 18.37
N GLU A 290 12.91 19.28 19.39
CA GLU A 290 13.08 19.76 20.75
C GLU A 290 14.30 20.69 20.90
N ASN A 291 15.34 20.53 20.06
CA ASN A 291 16.52 21.40 20.04
C ASN A 291 16.40 22.63 19.13
N ALA A 292 15.32 22.77 18.38
CA ALA A 292 15.11 23.90 17.45
C ALA A 292 14.30 25.05 18.07
N ILE A 293 13.89 24.95 19.34
CA ILE A 293 13.13 25.97 20.10
C ILE A 293 13.97 26.57 21.25
N ALA A 294 15.26 26.27 21.32
CA ALA A 294 16.18 26.86 22.26
C ALA A 294 16.91 28.07 21.70
#